data_008e6b94235a1d54fd0b05fba545a7c1
#
_entry.id   008e6b94235a1d54fd0b05fba545a7c1
#
_cell.length_a   1.000
_cell.length_b   1.000
_cell.length_c   1.000
_cell.angle_alpha   90.00
_cell.angle_beta   90.00
_cell.angle_gamma   90.00
#
_symmetry.space_group_name_H-M   'P 1'
#
loop_
_entity.id
_entity.type
_entity.pdbx_description
1 polymer ?
#
loop_
_entity_poly.entity_id
_entity_poly.type
_entity_poly.pdbx_seq_one_letter_code
_entity_poly.pdbx_strand_id
1 'polypeptide(L)'
;PTMMSRIWALPKDERAKYDVSSLRVVFHMAAPMPMWLKEEWIAWLGPERVFELYGGTERQASTVMPGTEWVKRKGSVGRVEIGAAKVVGEDGREVPPGEVGEIYLKSAEGPGTTYHYLGAEPKRDSDGWESLGDIGRVDEEGYIWLADRRTDMILRGGANVYPAEVEAALI
;
A
#
# COMPACT_ATOMS: atom_id res chain seq x y z
N PRO A 1 3.41 10.26 2.74
CA PRO A 1 4.46 10.62 1.74
C PRO A 1 4.65 12.12 1.54
N THR A 2 3.57 12.92 1.49
CA THR A 2 3.65 14.37 1.17
C THR A 2 4.61 15.16 2.07
N MET A 3 4.57 14.95 3.39
CA MET A 3 5.52 15.60 4.30
C MET A 3 6.94 15.15 4.05
N MET A 4 7.14 13.86 3.78
CA MET A 4 8.45 13.29 3.48
C MET A 4 9.03 13.88 2.18
N SER A 5 8.22 14.04 1.13
CA SER A 5 8.62 14.73 -0.10
C SER A 5 9.02 16.18 0.15
N ARG A 6 8.24 16.91 0.93
CA ARG A 6 8.51 18.32 1.24
C ARG A 6 9.81 18.49 2.04
N ILE A 7 10.07 17.60 2.99
CA ILE A 7 11.33 17.59 3.74
C ILE A 7 12.49 17.26 2.79
N TRP A 8 12.31 16.30 1.89
CA TRP A 8 13.36 15.91 0.95
C TRP A 8 13.68 16.99 -0.08
N ALA A 9 12.70 17.79 -0.46
CA ALA A 9 12.88 18.93 -1.36
C ALA A 9 13.71 20.09 -0.75
N LEU A 10 13.92 20.10 0.58
CA LEU A 10 14.82 21.07 1.20
C LEU A 10 16.26 20.81 0.74
N PRO A 11 17.09 21.87 0.59
CA PRO A 11 18.53 21.72 0.35
C PRO A 11 19.18 20.81 1.39
N LYS A 12 20.19 20.04 0.96
CA LYS A 12 20.86 19.06 1.83
C LYS A 12 21.50 19.71 3.06
N ASP A 13 22.08 20.89 2.89
CA ASP A 13 22.67 21.69 3.95
C ASP A 13 21.62 22.20 4.95
N GLU A 14 20.41 22.48 4.50
CA GLU A 14 19.29 22.84 5.37
C GLU A 14 18.85 21.64 6.22
N ARG A 15 18.67 20.48 5.59
CA ARG A 15 18.31 19.24 6.31
C ARG A 15 19.38 18.83 7.34
N ALA A 16 20.67 19.05 7.02
CA ALA A 16 21.78 18.70 7.89
C ALA A 16 21.89 19.55 9.17
N LYS A 17 21.13 20.64 9.29
CA LYS A 17 21.07 21.47 10.51
C LYS A 17 20.28 20.80 11.63
N TYR A 18 19.49 19.79 11.33
CA TYR A 18 18.59 19.14 12.28
C TYR A 18 19.14 17.78 12.70
N ASP A 19 19.28 17.59 14.01
CA ASP A 19 19.61 16.29 14.58
C ASP A 19 18.36 15.40 14.64
N VAL A 20 18.32 14.37 13.80
CA VAL A 20 17.24 13.38 13.71
C VAL A 20 17.61 12.06 14.41
N SER A 21 18.72 12.00 15.14
CA SER A 21 19.21 10.78 15.78
C SER A 21 18.25 10.19 16.81
N SER A 22 17.39 11.03 17.42
CA SER A 22 16.36 10.63 18.36
C SER A 22 15.14 9.97 17.74
N LEU A 23 14.95 10.06 16.41
CA LEU A 23 13.86 9.37 15.72
C LEU A 23 14.06 7.87 15.79
N ARG A 24 13.11 7.17 16.37
CA ARG A 24 13.11 5.71 16.47
C ARG A 24 12.28 5.05 15.40
N VAL A 25 11.20 5.70 14.99
CA VAL A 25 10.24 5.19 14.00
C VAL A 25 9.73 6.35 13.16
N VAL A 26 9.69 6.16 11.86
CA VAL A 26 9.03 7.02 10.89
C VAL A 26 8.06 6.17 10.07
N PHE A 27 6.78 6.48 10.16
CA PHE A 27 5.74 5.82 9.38
C PHE A 27 5.33 6.66 8.18
N HIS A 28 5.12 6.01 7.04
CA HIS A 28 4.34 6.57 5.94
C HIS A 28 3.15 5.65 5.61
N MET A 29 2.06 6.25 5.15
CA MET A 29 0.80 5.57 4.89
C MET A 29 -0.14 6.45 4.06
N ALA A 30 -1.29 5.92 3.71
CA ALA A 30 -2.44 6.59 3.12
C ALA A 30 -2.26 7.10 1.68
N ALA A 31 -1.07 7.03 1.10
CA ALA A 31 -0.80 7.35 -0.30
C ALA A 31 0.43 6.58 -0.78
N PRO A 32 0.55 6.29 -2.07
CA PRO A 32 1.75 5.70 -2.64
C PRO A 32 2.98 6.57 -2.34
N MET A 33 4.09 5.93 -2.01
CA MET A 33 5.36 6.59 -1.82
C MET A 33 6.28 6.26 -2.99
N PRO A 34 6.81 7.27 -3.72
CA PRO A 34 7.76 7.01 -4.78
C PRO A 34 8.94 6.16 -4.28
N MET A 35 9.32 5.16 -5.06
CA MET A 35 10.34 4.19 -4.65
C MET A 35 11.68 4.88 -4.32
N TRP A 36 12.10 5.82 -5.17
CA TRP A 36 13.32 6.60 -4.95
C TRP A 36 13.28 7.37 -3.61
N LEU A 37 12.13 7.96 -3.28
CA LEU A 37 11.99 8.74 -2.04
C LEU A 37 12.10 7.84 -0.81
N LYS A 38 11.52 6.64 -0.85
CA LYS A 38 11.64 5.68 0.24
C LYS A 38 13.08 5.19 0.40
N GLU A 39 13.79 4.95 -0.70
CA GLU A 39 15.21 4.60 -0.69
C GLU A 39 16.05 5.70 -0.03
N GLU A 40 15.81 6.95 -0.35
CA GLU A 40 16.52 8.10 0.23
C GLU A 40 16.24 8.26 1.74
N TRP A 41 15.00 8.06 2.18
CA TRP A 41 14.67 8.08 3.60
C TRP A 41 15.29 6.90 4.36
N ILE A 42 15.34 5.72 3.76
CA ILE A 42 16.03 4.54 4.32
C ILE A 42 17.53 4.80 4.39
N ALA A 43 18.14 5.40 3.37
CA ALA A 43 19.56 5.75 3.37
C ALA A 43 19.89 6.81 4.44
N TRP A 44 18.97 7.72 4.71
CA TRP A 44 19.17 8.78 5.70
C TRP A 44 19.01 8.29 7.15
N LEU A 45 17.96 7.49 7.44
CA LEU A 45 17.59 7.13 8.81
C LEU A 45 18.00 5.71 9.22
N GLY A 46 18.26 4.84 8.27
CA GLY A 46 18.40 3.40 8.45
C GLY A 46 17.08 2.65 8.20
N PRO A 47 17.15 1.44 7.62
CA PRO A 47 15.97 0.66 7.26
C PRO A 47 15.14 0.22 8.49
N GLU A 48 15.75 0.11 9.65
CA GLU A 48 15.11 -0.27 10.92
C GLU A 48 14.16 0.80 11.47
N ARG A 49 14.21 2.03 10.95
CA ARG A 49 13.41 3.15 11.42
C ARG A 49 12.27 3.55 10.50
N VAL A 50 12.28 3.10 9.24
CA VAL A 50 11.28 3.47 8.24
C VAL A 50 10.26 2.34 8.09
N PHE A 51 8.99 2.68 8.24
CA PHE A 51 7.88 1.72 8.16
C PHE A 51 6.80 2.23 7.21
N GLU A 52 6.19 1.33 6.48
CA GLU A 52 5.00 1.57 5.69
C GLU A 52 3.81 0.83 6.28
N LEU A 53 2.66 1.50 6.33
CA LEU A 53 1.39 0.89 6.68
C LEU A 53 0.45 1.00 5.49
N TYR A 54 -0.10 -0.14 5.07
CA TYR A 54 -1.20 -0.23 4.12
C TYR A 54 -2.43 -0.79 4.81
N GLY A 55 -3.58 -0.19 4.51
CA GLY A 55 -4.90 -0.56 5.01
C GLY A 55 -5.84 0.62 4.99
N GLY A 56 -7.12 0.36 5.19
CA GLY A 56 -8.16 1.37 5.31
C GLY A 56 -8.49 1.72 6.77
N THR A 57 -9.16 2.86 6.97
CA THR A 57 -9.76 3.23 8.25
C THR A 57 -10.83 2.24 8.69
N GLU A 58 -11.36 1.48 7.77
CA GLU A 58 -12.33 0.39 7.94
C GLU A 58 -11.75 -0.82 8.70
N ARG A 59 -10.42 -0.93 8.77
CA ARG A 59 -9.72 -1.95 9.56
C ARG A 59 -10.09 -3.38 9.22
N GLN A 60 -10.37 -3.69 7.94
CA GLN A 60 -10.60 -5.07 7.48
C GLN A 60 -9.36 -5.94 7.70
N ALA A 61 -8.22 -5.43 7.29
CA ALA A 61 -6.88 -5.94 7.55
C ALA A 61 -5.87 -4.83 7.28
N SER A 62 -4.65 -4.99 7.75
CA SER A 62 -3.57 -4.06 7.48
C SER A 62 -2.23 -4.78 7.39
N THR A 63 -1.28 -4.15 6.73
CA THR A 63 0.11 -4.57 6.71
C THR A 63 0.98 -3.55 7.39
N VAL A 64 2.08 -3.99 7.98
CA VAL A 64 3.17 -3.12 8.42
C VAL A 64 4.46 -3.63 7.82
N MET A 65 5.04 -2.86 6.89
CA MET A 65 6.25 -3.22 6.16
C MET A 65 7.46 -2.46 6.72
N PRO A 66 8.34 -3.12 7.48
CA PRO A 66 9.58 -2.48 7.93
C PRO A 66 10.55 -2.29 6.76
N GLY A 67 11.35 -1.23 6.79
CA GLY A 67 12.33 -0.94 5.75
C GLY A 67 13.38 -2.05 5.59
N THR A 68 13.69 -2.79 6.65
CA THR A 68 14.59 -3.96 6.62
C THR A 68 14.07 -5.11 5.74
N GLU A 69 12.76 -5.23 5.63
CA GLU A 69 12.10 -6.17 4.72
C GLU A 69 11.90 -5.57 3.33
N TRP A 70 11.52 -4.29 3.31
CA TRP A 70 11.25 -3.58 2.05
C TRP A 70 12.45 -3.55 1.10
N VAL A 71 13.68 -3.41 1.61
CA VAL A 71 14.90 -3.42 0.77
C VAL A 71 15.07 -4.73 -0.01
N LYS A 72 14.46 -5.82 0.45
CA LYS A 72 14.47 -7.13 -0.21
C LYS A 72 13.26 -7.33 -1.13
N ARG A 73 12.17 -6.56 -0.92
CA ARG A 73 10.88 -6.66 -1.63
C ARG A 73 10.40 -5.28 -2.03
N LYS A 74 11.22 -4.57 -2.80
CA LYS A 74 10.94 -3.19 -3.21
C LYS A 74 9.56 -3.08 -3.88
N GLY A 75 8.83 -2.03 -3.51
CA GLY A 75 7.48 -1.76 -4.00
C GLY A 75 6.36 -2.52 -3.30
N SER A 76 6.66 -3.53 -2.47
CA SER A 76 5.64 -4.18 -1.65
C SER A 76 5.24 -3.30 -0.47
N VAL A 77 3.95 -3.33 -0.13
CA VAL A 77 3.39 -2.70 1.07
C VAL A 77 3.34 -3.66 2.28
N GLY A 78 3.92 -4.85 2.16
CA GLY A 78 3.94 -5.87 3.21
C GLY A 78 2.92 -6.97 3.00
N ARG A 79 2.78 -7.81 4.02
CA ARG A 79 1.77 -8.89 4.07
C ARG A 79 0.85 -8.70 5.25
N VAL A 80 -0.38 -9.21 5.13
CA VAL A 80 -1.34 -9.21 6.23
C VAL A 80 -0.88 -10.18 7.31
N GLU A 81 -0.75 -9.68 8.55
CA GLU A 81 -0.40 -10.52 9.70
C GLU A 81 -1.65 -10.99 10.46
N ILE A 82 -2.69 -10.14 10.52
CA ILE A 82 -3.97 -10.43 11.19
C ILE A 82 -5.10 -10.21 10.18
N GLY A 83 -5.88 -11.25 9.91
CA GLY A 83 -6.83 -11.27 8.82
C GLY A 83 -6.28 -11.99 7.60
N ALA A 84 -6.80 -11.65 6.42
CA ALA A 84 -6.36 -12.26 5.18
C ALA A 84 -6.48 -11.29 4.00
N ALA A 85 -5.74 -11.57 2.92
CA ALA A 85 -5.86 -10.92 1.63
C ALA A 85 -5.99 -11.95 0.51
N LYS A 86 -6.78 -11.62 -0.51
CA LYS A 86 -6.85 -12.35 -1.78
C LYS A 86 -6.96 -11.36 -2.93
N VAL A 87 -6.72 -11.84 -4.14
CA VAL A 87 -6.88 -11.05 -5.36
C VAL A 87 -7.98 -11.67 -6.20
N VAL A 88 -8.87 -10.83 -6.73
CA VAL A 88 -10.03 -11.25 -7.51
C VAL A 88 -9.92 -10.63 -8.90
N GLY A 89 -10.02 -11.47 -9.93
CA GLY A 89 -9.99 -11.08 -11.32
C GLY A 89 -11.29 -10.39 -11.78
N GLU A 90 -11.30 -9.96 -13.03
CA GLU A 90 -12.47 -9.29 -13.63
C GLU A 90 -13.70 -10.22 -13.75
N ASP A 91 -13.47 -11.52 -13.81
CA ASP A 91 -14.52 -12.55 -13.82
C ASP A 91 -15.13 -12.83 -12.43
N GLY A 92 -14.67 -12.13 -11.39
CA GLY A 92 -15.11 -12.29 -10.01
C GLY A 92 -14.53 -13.51 -9.29
N ARG A 93 -13.56 -14.20 -9.87
CA ARG A 93 -12.89 -15.35 -9.27
C ARG A 93 -11.55 -14.95 -8.67
N GLU A 94 -11.15 -15.68 -7.64
CA GLU A 94 -9.80 -15.55 -7.10
C GLU A 94 -8.76 -15.98 -8.14
N VAL A 95 -7.71 -15.17 -8.31
CA VAL A 95 -6.61 -15.45 -9.24
C VAL A 95 -5.42 -16.07 -8.52
N PRO A 96 -4.56 -16.81 -9.23
CA PRO A 96 -3.33 -17.35 -8.69
C PRO A 96 -2.39 -16.26 -8.13
N PRO A 97 -1.52 -16.61 -7.16
CA PRO A 97 -0.50 -15.70 -6.66
C PRO A 97 0.35 -15.10 -7.79
N GLY A 98 0.61 -13.79 -7.69
CA GLY A 98 1.37 -13.02 -8.68
C GLY A 98 0.54 -12.40 -9.79
N GLU A 99 -0.68 -12.84 -10.02
CA GLU A 99 -1.60 -12.21 -10.97
C GLU A 99 -2.23 -10.94 -10.41
N VAL A 100 -2.49 -9.98 -11.29
CA VAL A 100 -3.08 -8.68 -10.94
C VAL A 100 -4.60 -8.76 -10.96
N GLY A 101 -5.23 -8.18 -9.96
CA GLY A 101 -6.67 -8.03 -9.85
C GLY A 101 -7.05 -7.08 -8.72
N GLU A 102 -8.30 -7.08 -8.32
CA GLU A 102 -8.79 -6.30 -7.21
C GLU A 102 -8.45 -6.98 -5.87
N ILE A 103 -7.86 -6.22 -4.95
CA ILE A 103 -7.47 -6.74 -3.63
C ILE A 103 -8.69 -6.76 -2.72
N TYR A 104 -8.96 -7.91 -2.15
CA TYR A 104 -9.97 -8.13 -1.12
C TYR A 104 -9.28 -8.47 0.19
N LEU A 105 -9.76 -7.83 1.25
CA LEU A 105 -9.28 -8.01 2.62
C LEU A 105 -10.37 -8.65 3.47
N LYS A 106 -9.98 -9.41 4.47
CA LYS A 106 -10.91 -10.03 5.42
C LYS A 106 -10.42 -9.85 6.85
N SER A 107 -11.28 -9.29 7.69
CA SER A 107 -11.00 -9.13 9.11
C SER A 107 -10.99 -10.48 9.82
N ALA A 108 -10.05 -10.67 10.75
CA ALA A 108 -10.03 -11.81 11.65
C ALA A 108 -11.21 -11.81 12.66
N GLU A 109 -11.78 -10.63 12.92
CA GLU A 109 -12.94 -10.46 13.82
C GLU A 109 -14.28 -10.77 13.15
N GLY A 110 -14.27 -10.99 11.84
CA GLY A 110 -15.47 -11.25 11.03
C GLY A 110 -15.99 -10.01 10.29
N PRO A 111 -16.91 -10.22 9.34
CA PRO A 111 -17.41 -9.16 8.48
C PRO A 111 -18.30 -8.17 9.24
N GLY A 112 -18.11 -6.87 8.98
CA GLY A 112 -18.95 -5.81 9.54
C GLY A 112 -18.73 -5.51 11.01
N THR A 113 -17.69 -6.05 11.64
CA THR A 113 -17.40 -5.85 13.07
C THR A 113 -16.56 -4.60 13.31
N THR A 114 -15.80 -4.15 12.33
CA THR A 114 -14.81 -3.06 12.50
C THR A 114 -15.34 -1.68 12.13
N TYR A 115 -16.35 -1.59 11.26
CA TYR A 115 -16.94 -0.34 10.80
C TYR A 115 -18.35 -0.52 10.22
N HIS A 116 -19.03 0.61 9.99
CA HIS A 116 -20.22 0.71 9.13
C HIS A 116 -20.23 2.07 8.43
N TYR A 117 -20.70 2.10 7.19
CA TYR A 117 -20.90 3.35 6.46
C TYR A 117 -22.25 3.98 6.82
N LEU A 118 -22.29 5.30 6.85
CA LEU A 118 -23.54 6.06 6.93
C LEU A 118 -24.02 6.37 5.50
N GLY A 119 -25.13 5.77 5.10
CA GLY A 119 -25.74 6.01 3.78
C GLY A 119 -25.08 5.29 2.61
N ALA A 120 -24.23 4.30 2.86
CA ALA A 120 -23.63 3.44 1.86
C ALA A 120 -23.45 2.01 2.38
N GLU A 121 -23.28 1.07 1.48
CA GLU A 121 -22.96 -0.32 1.80
C GLU A 121 -21.51 -0.64 1.43
N PRO A 122 -20.81 -1.45 2.21
CA PRO A 122 -19.48 -1.91 1.86
C PRO A 122 -19.51 -2.84 0.65
N LYS A 123 -18.47 -2.80 -0.18
CA LYS A 123 -18.28 -3.77 -1.23
C LYS A 123 -17.80 -5.09 -0.59
N ARG A 124 -18.74 -5.97 -0.30
CA ARG A 124 -18.50 -7.24 0.41
C ARG A 124 -19.07 -8.40 -0.41
N ASP A 125 -18.31 -9.50 -0.47
CA ASP A 125 -18.83 -10.77 -1.01
C ASP A 125 -19.59 -11.59 0.05
N SER A 126 -20.19 -12.73 -0.37
CA SER A 126 -20.96 -13.63 0.51
C SER A 126 -20.13 -14.23 1.65
N ASP A 127 -18.84 -14.33 1.48
CA ASP A 127 -17.91 -14.94 2.43
C ASP A 127 -17.28 -13.92 3.39
N GLY A 128 -17.68 -12.64 3.28
CA GLY A 128 -17.24 -11.56 4.14
C GLY A 128 -15.90 -10.94 3.75
N TRP A 129 -15.45 -11.13 2.52
CA TRP A 129 -14.32 -10.40 1.97
C TRP A 129 -14.76 -9.03 1.49
N GLU A 130 -13.97 -8.01 1.76
CA GLU A 130 -14.26 -6.61 1.47
C GLU A 130 -13.16 -5.97 0.64
N SER A 131 -13.55 -5.15 -0.35
CA SER A 131 -12.61 -4.40 -1.19
C SER A 131 -12.68 -2.91 -0.90
N LEU A 132 -11.49 -2.29 -0.81
CA LEU A 132 -11.31 -0.84 -0.79
C LEU A 132 -11.16 -0.24 -2.19
N GLY A 133 -11.20 -1.08 -3.23
CA GLY A 133 -11.04 -0.69 -4.63
C GLY A 133 -9.57 -0.58 -5.07
N ASP A 134 -8.65 -1.14 -4.31
CA ASP A 134 -7.24 -1.20 -4.69
C ASP A 134 -6.99 -2.34 -5.68
N ILE A 135 -6.21 -2.06 -6.73
CA ILE A 135 -5.73 -3.04 -7.71
C ILE A 135 -4.28 -3.40 -7.38
N GLY A 136 -3.97 -4.67 -7.49
CA GLY A 136 -2.62 -5.13 -7.18
C GLY A 136 -2.49 -6.64 -7.31
N ARG A 137 -1.42 -7.18 -6.76
CA ARG A 137 -1.15 -8.62 -6.69
C ARG A 137 -0.66 -9.03 -5.32
N VAL A 138 -0.84 -10.30 -5.02
CA VAL A 138 -0.30 -10.95 -3.81
C VAL A 138 0.58 -12.11 -4.29
N ASP A 139 1.80 -12.24 -3.75
CA ASP A 139 2.67 -13.36 -4.11
C ASP A 139 2.43 -14.61 -3.26
N GLU A 140 3.18 -15.67 -3.53
CA GLU A 140 3.11 -16.95 -2.82
C GLU A 140 3.45 -16.83 -1.32
N GLU A 141 4.20 -15.81 -0.93
CA GLU A 141 4.56 -15.52 0.47
C GLU A 141 3.55 -14.58 1.16
N GLY A 142 2.53 -14.12 0.43
CA GLY A 142 1.47 -13.23 0.93
C GLY A 142 1.81 -11.75 0.91
N TYR A 143 2.91 -11.34 0.27
CA TYR A 143 3.24 -9.92 0.11
C TYR A 143 2.39 -9.27 -0.97
N ILE A 144 1.99 -8.02 -0.70
CA ILE A 144 1.09 -7.25 -1.55
C ILE A 144 1.89 -6.19 -2.29
N TRP A 145 1.67 -6.06 -3.59
CA TRP A 145 2.10 -4.94 -4.43
C TRP A 145 0.87 -4.24 -4.98
N LEU A 146 0.75 -2.94 -4.72
CA LEU A 146 -0.32 -2.11 -5.24
C LEU A 146 0.07 -1.62 -6.65
N ALA A 147 -0.87 -1.66 -7.59
CA ALA A 147 -0.73 -1.07 -8.90
C ALA A 147 -1.40 0.31 -8.93
N ASP A 148 -2.69 0.39 -8.58
CA ASP A 148 -3.45 1.63 -8.54
C ASP A 148 -4.79 1.43 -7.80
N ARG A 149 -5.63 2.49 -7.79
CA ARG A 149 -7.05 2.36 -7.43
C ARG A 149 -7.90 2.09 -8.66
N ARG A 150 -8.91 1.25 -8.51
CA ARG A 150 -9.85 0.92 -9.59
C ARG A 150 -10.56 2.16 -10.18
N THR A 151 -10.83 3.15 -9.35
CA THR A 151 -11.46 4.42 -9.76
C THR A 151 -10.54 5.30 -10.59
N ASP A 152 -9.24 5.14 -10.44
CA ASP A 152 -8.23 5.99 -11.09
C ASP A 152 -7.68 5.34 -12.36
N MET A 153 -7.87 4.03 -12.51
CA MET A 153 -7.46 3.26 -13.68
C MET A 153 -8.13 3.76 -14.97
N ILE A 154 -7.33 3.99 -15.99
CA ILE A 154 -7.79 4.45 -17.30
C ILE A 154 -7.89 3.24 -18.26
N LEU A 155 -9.06 3.00 -18.82
CA LEU A 155 -9.27 1.98 -19.84
C LEU A 155 -9.10 2.60 -21.23
N ARG A 156 -8.09 2.17 -22.00
CA ARG A 156 -7.84 2.65 -23.36
C ARG A 156 -7.67 1.49 -24.33
N GLY A 157 -8.65 1.31 -25.23
CA GLY A 157 -8.56 0.29 -26.27
C GLY A 157 -8.44 -1.15 -25.75
N GLY A 158 -9.00 -1.44 -24.56
CA GLY A 158 -8.92 -2.75 -23.91
C GLY A 158 -7.65 -2.97 -23.07
N ALA A 159 -6.78 -1.97 -22.97
CA ALA A 159 -5.63 -2.01 -22.07
C ALA A 159 -5.90 -1.18 -20.80
N ASN A 160 -5.52 -1.73 -19.66
CA ASN A 160 -5.54 -1.03 -18.38
C ASN A 160 -4.29 -0.15 -18.29
N VAL A 161 -4.47 1.16 -18.09
CA VAL A 161 -3.39 2.10 -17.82
C VAL A 161 -3.52 2.54 -16.37
N TYR A 162 -2.47 2.33 -15.62
CA TYR A 162 -2.38 2.68 -14.20
C TYR A 162 -1.68 4.04 -14.07
N PRO A 163 -2.39 5.13 -13.68
CA PRO A 163 -1.80 6.45 -13.51
C PRO A 163 -0.58 6.46 -12.60
N ALA A 164 -0.56 5.67 -11.54
CA ALA A 164 0.58 5.57 -10.63
C ALA A 164 1.88 5.12 -11.33
N GLU A 165 1.80 4.24 -12.35
CA GLU A 165 2.96 3.83 -13.15
C GLU A 165 3.47 4.97 -14.05
N VAL A 166 2.53 5.73 -14.63
CA VAL A 166 2.88 6.89 -15.46
C VAL A 166 3.52 7.99 -14.61
N GLU A 167 2.95 8.28 -13.45
CA GLU A 167 3.48 9.27 -12.51
C GLU A 167 4.87 8.89 -12.02
N ALA A 168 5.09 7.61 -11.70
CA ALA A 168 6.40 7.11 -11.26
C ALA A 168 7.48 7.25 -12.35
N ALA A 169 7.10 7.23 -13.63
CA ALA A 169 8.03 7.42 -14.76
C ALA A 169 8.34 8.89 -15.07
N LEU A 170 7.52 9.83 -14.55
CA LEU A 170 7.64 11.27 -14.80
C LEU A 170 8.40 12.04 -13.69
N ILE A 171 8.63 11.43 -12.55
CA ILE A 171 9.29 11.99 -11.38
C ILE A 171 10.73 11.49 -11.29
#